data_9e9175effe99b124c4f00735f495d2c0
#
_entry.id   9e9175effe99b124c4f00735f495d2c0
#
_cell.length_a   1.000
_cell.length_b   1.000
_cell.length_c   1.000
_cell.angle_alpha   90.00
_cell.angle_beta   90.00
_cell.angle_gamma   90.00
#
_symmetry.space_group_name_H-M   'P 1'
#
loop_
_entity.id
_entity.type
_entity.pdbx_description
1 polymer ?
#
loop_
_entity_poly.entity_id
_entity_poly.type
_entity_poly.pdbx_seq_one_letter_code
_entity_poly.pdbx_strand_id
1 'polypeptide(L)'
;DKPADDEHHYGHGKVEALAALVETAILFTLAGAILWEAGNRLWTNVIAHVEVTPLVIGVLVLSMIVDAIRWRSLTKVAKETGSEALAGEATHFSADFVGSTLVLIGLIGVWYGFERADTAAAFAIAAYTAFSAYRLARRVLDTLMDTAPEGVSEKLREVARGVPGVVGVNWLRVRPAGGRVHGEIGISVSRTLPLDRVVAIKAQLGEALLKAEHGAEITITADPVQVDDETALERVLLIALKLKIPVHHVTVHSIGDK
;
A
#
# COMPACT_ATOMS: atom_id res chain seq x y z
N ASP A 1 -7.91 -11.00 10.10
CA ASP A 1 -8.60 -9.80 9.61
C ASP A 1 -10.10 -9.95 9.88
N LYS A 2 -10.67 -9.11 10.74
CA LYS A 2 -12.11 -9.15 11.03
C LYS A 2 -12.84 -8.43 9.90
N PRO A 3 -13.85 -9.05 9.24
CA PRO A 3 -14.58 -8.41 8.15
C PRO A 3 -15.35 -7.17 8.62
N ALA A 4 -15.90 -6.42 7.68
CA ALA A 4 -16.79 -5.30 7.95
C ALA A 4 -17.98 -5.72 8.81
N ASP A 5 -18.39 -4.84 9.72
CA ASP A 5 -19.58 -4.96 10.57
C ASP A 5 -20.38 -3.64 10.55
N ASP A 6 -21.51 -3.61 11.28
CA ASP A 6 -22.41 -2.44 11.28
C ASP A 6 -21.78 -1.15 11.82
N GLU A 7 -20.72 -1.24 12.62
CA GLU A 7 -19.99 -0.08 13.15
C GLU A 7 -18.76 0.27 12.30
N HIS A 8 -18.17 -0.72 11.62
CA HIS A 8 -16.96 -0.59 10.83
C HIS A 8 -17.16 -1.08 9.40
N HIS A 9 -17.81 -0.26 8.58
CA HIS A 9 -18.23 -0.61 7.22
C HIS A 9 -17.06 -0.96 6.27
N TYR A 10 -15.84 -0.51 6.57
CA TYR A 10 -14.62 -0.82 5.79
C TYR A 10 -13.73 -1.90 6.44
N GLY A 11 -14.26 -2.61 7.46
CA GLY A 11 -13.51 -3.62 8.20
C GLY A 11 -12.55 -3.05 9.23
N HIS A 12 -11.75 -3.93 9.82
CA HIS A 12 -10.88 -3.61 10.96
C HIS A 12 -9.38 -3.53 10.59
N GLY A 13 -9.03 -3.43 9.31
CA GLY A 13 -7.63 -3.40 8.86
C GLY A 13 -6.76 -2.30 9.50
N LYS A 14 -7.36 -1.16 9.88
CA LYS A 14 -6.63 -0.09 10.59
C LYS A 14 -6.22 -0.47 12.02
N VAL A 15 -6.90 -1.42 12.66
CA VAL A 15 -6.51 -1.94 13.99
C VAL A 15 -5.20 -2.74 13.88
N GLU A 16 -5.04 -3.51 12.81
CA GLU A 16 -3.79 -4.23 12.52
C GLU A 16 -2.63 -3.24 12.30
N ALA A 17 -2.87 -2.19 11.52
CA ALA A 17 -1.90 -1.12 11.32
C ALA A 17 -1.54 -0.40 12.65
N LEU A 18 -2.51 -0.19 13.53
CA LEU A 18 -2.25 0.40 14.85
C LEU A 18 -1.40 -0.54 15.73
N ALA A 19 -1.67 -1.85 15.71
CA ALA A 19 -0.86 -2.83 16.43
C ALA A 19 0.60 -2.83 15.91
N ALA A 20 0.78 -2.80 14.59
CA ALA A 20 2.11 -2.69 13.97
C ALA A 20 2.82 -1.36 14.31
N LEU A 21 2.09 -0.26 14.53
CA LEU A 21 2.67 1.00 15.01
C LEU A 21 3.21 0.87 16.44
N VAL A 22 2.48 0.18 17.32
CA VAL A 22 2.94 -0.11 18.70
C VAL A 22 4.19 -0.99 18.65
N GLU A 23 4.20 -2.05 17.85
CA GLU A 23 5.38 -2.89 17.63
C GLU A 23 6.58 -2.06 17.16
N THR A 24 6.38 -1.17 16.20
CA THR A 24 7.42 -0.25 15.71
C THR A 24 7.99 0.62 16.83
N ALA A 25 7.15 1.16 17.71
CA ALA A 25 7.58 1.97 18.84
C ALA A 25 8.44 1.14 19.83
N ILE A 26 8.07 -0.11 20.07
CA ILE A 26 8.85 -1.04 20.89
C ILE A 26 10.23 -1.29 20.26
N LEU A 27 10.28 -1.56 18.95
CA LEU A 27 11.54 -1.76 18.22
C LEU A 27 12.46 -0.54 18.26
N PHE A 28 11.93 0.67 18.13
CA PHE A 28 12.72 1.90 18.29
C PHE A 28 13.24 2.08 19.70
N THR A 29 12.42 1.77 20.71
CA THR A 29 12.83 1.84 22.11
C THR A 29 13.95 0.84 22.39
N LEU A 30 13.84 -0.40 21.89
CA LEU A 30 14.85 -1.42 22.00
C LEU A 30 16.16 -1.02 21.31
N ALA A 31 16.09 -0.54 20.07
CA ALA A 31 17.25 -0.05 19.34
C ALA A 31 17.95 1.10 20.09
N GLY A 32 17.16 2.05 20.64
CA GLY A 32 17.67 3.13 21.47
C GLY A 32 18.35 2.67 22.74
N ALA A 33 17.78 1.67 23.42
CA ALA A 33 18.38 1.08 24.63
C ALA A 33 19.71 0.37 24.32
N ILE A 34 19.79 -0.39 23.22
CA ILE A 34 21.02 -1.03 22.77
C ILE A 34 22.09 0.01 22.42
N LEU A 35 21.73 1.07 21.70
CA LEU A 35 22.66 2.16 21.37
C LEU A 35 23.17 2.88 22.60
N TRP A 36 22.28 3.16 23.56
CA TRP A 36 22.65 3.76 24.83
C TRP A 36 23.65 2.92 25.61
N GLU A 37 23.35 1.62 25.75
CA GLU A 37 24.21 0.68 26.46
C GLU A 37 25.57 0.52 25.76
N ALA A 38 25.59 0.33 24.44
CA ALA A 38 26.82 0.23 23.65
C ALA A 38 27.64 1.52 23.73
N GLY A 39 26.98 2.71 23.66
CA GLY A 39 27.62 4.01 23.82
C GLY A 39 28.20 4.21 25.21
N ASN A 40 27.46 3.83 26.25
CA ASN A 40 27.92 3.91 27.64
C ASN A 40 29.16 3.02 27.90
N ARG A 41 29.18 1.81 27.36
CA ARG A 41 30.38 0.91 27.44
C ARG A 41 31.59 1.51 26.76
N LEU A 42 31.42 2.17 25.62
CA LEU A 42 32.55 2.88 24.97
C LEU A 42 33.03 4.07 25.80
N TRP A 43 32.10 4.86 26.40
CA TRP A 43 32.46 6.03 27.21
C TRP A 43 33.16 5.64 28.50
N THR A 44 32.68 4.62 29.20
CA THR A 44 33.22 4.15 30.46
C THR A 44 34.42 3.20 30.29
N ASN A 45 34.76 2.87 29.04
CA ASN A 45 35.83 1.91 28.68
C ASN A 45 35.65 0.52 29.37
N VAL A 46 34.40 0.17 29.70
CA VAL A 46 34.05 -1.13 30.29
C VAL A 46 33.96 -2.15 29.17
N ILE A 47 34.84 -3.14 29.22
CA ILE A 47 34.80 -4.29 28.33
C ILE A 47 33.82 -5.28 28.93
N ALA A 48 32.71 -5.54 28.23
CA ALA A 48 31.78 -6.57 28.64
C ALA A 48 32.44 -7.96 28.48
N HIS A 49 32.62 -8.69 29.60
CA HIS A 49 33.02 -10.07 29.52
C HIS A 49 31.84 -10.92 29.06
N VAL A 50 31.74 -11.09 27.72
CA VAL A 50 30.74 -11.99 27.15
C VAL A 50 31.29 -13.41 27.20
N GLU A 51 30.71 -14.23 28.07
CA GLU A 51 31.04 -15.67 28.13
C GLU A 51 30.44 -16.36 26.90
N VAL A 52 31.29 -16.58 25.89
CA VAL A 52 30.91 -17.34 24.71
C VAL A 52 30.90 -18.83 25.03
N THR A 53 29.76 -19.33 25.47
CA THR A 53 29.59 -20.77 25.74
C THR A 53 29.12 -21.51 24.49
N PRO A 54 29.49 -22.81 24.32
CA PRO A 54 28.99 -23.61 23.21
C PRO A 54 27.46 -23.70 23.18
N LEU A 55 26.80 -23.61 24.34
CA LEU A 55 25.35 -23.59 24.44
C LEU A 55 24.75 -22.37 23.78
N VAL A 56 25.31 -21.17 24.03
CA VAL A 56 24.84 -19.91 23.42
C VAL A 56 24.98 -19.96 21.90
N ILE A 57 26.13 -20.41 21.41
CA ILE A 57 26.35 -20.58 19.97
C ILE A 57 25.35 -21.59 19.38
N GLY A 58 25.15 -22.73 20.06
CA GLY A 58 24.22 -23.76 19.60
C GLY A 58 22.78 -23.28 19.50
N VAL A 59 22.28 -22.54 20.50
CA VAL A 59 20.94 -21.94 20.48
C VAL A 59 20.81 -20.91 19.36
N LEU A 60 21.82 -20.04 19.16
CA LEU A 60 21.81 -19.02 18.13
C LEU A 60 21.80 -19.64 16.72
N VAL A 61 22.64 -20.65 16.47
CA VAL A 61 22.69 -21.37 15.21
C VAL A 61 21.37 -22.10 14.93
N LEU A 62 20.77 -22.70 15.96
CA LEU A 62 19.47 -23.37 15.83
C LEU A 62 18.37 -22.34 15.45
N SER A 63 18.33 -21.19 16.12
CA SER A 63 17.41 -20.10 15.78
C SER A 63 17.58 -19.67 14.32
N MET A 64 18.83 -19.41 13.89
CA MET A 64 19.13 -19.03 12.51
C MET A 64 18.65 -20.08 11.48
N ILE A 65 18.81 -21.37 11.79
CA ILE A 65 18.31 -22.44 10.92
C ILE A 65 16.79 -22.38 10.80
N VAL A 66 16.10 -22.21 11.92
CA VAL A 66 14.63 -22.10 11.95
C VAL A 66 14.16 -20.88 11.16
N ASP A 67 14.79 -19.72 11.36
CA ASP A 67 14.47 -18.48 10.66
C ASP A 67 14.71 -18.61 9.15
N ALA A 68 15.82 -19.22 8.75
CA ALA A 68 16.13 -19.47 7.34
C ALA A 68 15.12 -20.41 6.66
N ILE A 69 14.68 -21.46 7.35
CA ILE A 69 13.65 -22.38 6.85
C ILE A 69 12.31 -21.66 6.70
N ARG A 70 11.88 -20.91 7.71
CA ARG A 70 10.64 -20.13 7.69
C ARG A 70 10.67 -19.06 6.59
N TRP A 71 11.73 -18.27 6.52
CA TRP A 71 11.91 -17.27 5.48
C TRP A 71 11.76 -17.86 4.08
N ARG A 72 12.47 -18.97 3.77
CA ARG A 72 12.39 -19.64 2.47
C ARG A 72 10.99 -20.18 2.18
N SER A 73 10.39 -20.85 3.15
CA SER A 73 9.05 -21.44 3.01
C SER A 73 7.99 -20.38 2.78
N LEU A 74 7.98 -19.32 3.59
CA LEU A 74 7.04 -18.22 3.47
C LEU A 74 7.22 -17.43 2.16
N THR A 75 8.47 -17.17 1.74
CA THR A 75 8.77 -16.51 0.46
C THR A 75 8.24 -17.33 -0.73
N LYS A 76 8.38 -18.66 -0.67
CA LYS A 76 7.87 -19.55 -1.72
C LYS A 76 6.34 -19.49 -1.79
N VAL A 77 5.67 -19.69 -0.66
CA VAL A 77 4.20 -19.68 -0.61
C VAL A 77 3.64 -18.29 -0.94
N ALA A 78 4.27 -17.21 -0.47
CA ALA A 78 3.87 -15.85 -0.81
C ALA A 78 3.89 -15.60 -2.33
N LYS A 79 4.93 -16.09 -3.03
CA LYS A 79 5.02 -15.99 -4.50
C LYS A 79 3.98 -16.85 -5.22
N GLU A 80 3.68 -18.03 -4.70
CA GLU A 80 2.69 -18.94 -5.30
C GLU A 80 1.25 -18.45 -5.10
N THR A 81 0.96 -17.82 -3.97
CA THR A 81 -0.39 -17.36 -3.60
C THR A 81 -0.66 -15.88 -3.89
N GLY A 82 0.39 -15.10 -4.17
CA GLY A 82 0.29 -13.64 -4.28
C GLY A 82 -0.06 -12.94 -2.95
N SER A 83 0.15 -13.61 -1.79
CA SER A 83 -0.23 -13.10 -0.48
C SER A 83 0.80 -12.10 0.04
N GLU A 84 0.39 -10.84 0.16
CA GLU A 84 1.18 -9.75 0.76
C GLU A 84 1.48 -9.98 2.25
N ALA A 85 0.53 -10.59 2.98
CA ALA A 85 0.72 -10.93 4.39
C ALA A 85 1.85 -11.92 4.60
N LEU A 86 1.90 -12.99 3.80
CA LEU A 86 2.99 -13.97 3.84
C LEU A 86 4.33 -13.37 3.39
N ALA A 87 4.31 -12.44 2.44
CA ALA A 87 5.52 -11.71 2.02
C ALA A 87 6.06 -10.81 3.14
N GLY A 88 5.15 -10.16 3.89
CA GLY A 88 5.49 -9.37 5.08
C GLY A 88 6.16 -10.23 6.16
N GLU A 89 5.55 -11.38 6.49
CA GLU A 89 6.08 -12.32 7.48
C GLU A 89 7.43 -12.93 7.05
N ALA A 90 7.59 -13.26 5.76
CA ALA A 90 8.88 -13.70 5.22
C ALA A 90 9.97 -12.63 5.40
N THR A 91 9.62 -11.36 5.22
CA THR A 91 10.54 -10.23 5.44
C THR A 91 10.95 -10.11 6.90
N HIS A 92 10.03 -10.35 7.84
CA HIS A 92 10.32 -10.38 9.28
C HIS A 92 11.36 -11.47 9.62
N PHE A 93 11.14 -12.73 9.21
CA PHE A 93 12.11 -13.80 9.45
C PHE A 93 13.46 -13.57 8.76
N SER A 94 13.49 -12.89 7.59
CA SER A 94 14.76 -12.50 6.98
C SER A 94 15.52 -11.48 7.81
N ALA A 95 14.80 -10.57 8.47
CA ALA A 95 15.39 -9.57 9.36
C ALA A 95 15.97 -10.20 10.63
N ASP A 96 15.26 -11.16 11.23
CA ASP A 96 15.71 -11.90 12.40
C ASP A 96 16.97 -12.73 12.07
N PHE A 97 17.00 -13.37 10.91
CA PHE A 97 18.18 -14.08 10.42
C PHE A 97 19.41 -13.17 10.26
N VAL A 98 19.23 -11.96 9.70
CA VAL A 98 20.31 -10.97 9.58
C VAL A 98 20.77 -10.50 10.95
N GLY A 99 19.84 -10.20 11.86
CA GLY A 99 20.16 -9.80 13.24
C GLY A 99 20.99 -10.89 13.96
N SER A 100 20.53 -12.13 13.93
CA SER A 100 21.24 -13.29 14.50
C SER A 100 22.62 -13.50 13.88
N THR A 101 22.77 -13.26 12.57
CA THR A 101 24.06 -13.30 11.88
C THR A 101 25.03 -12.26 12.41
N LEU A 102 24.57 -11.02 12.63
CA LEU A 102 25.38 -9.96 13.22
C LEU A 102 25.83 -10.28 14.64
N VAL A 103 24.93 -10.87 15.46
CA VAL A 103 25.28 -11.37 16.80
C VAL A 103 26.37 -12.44 16.71
N LEU A 104 26.22 -13.42 15.83
CA LEU A 104 27.19 -14.50 15.67
C LEU A 104 28.56 -13.97 15.25
N ILE A 105 28.60 -13.01 14.32
CA ILE A 105 29.86 -12.35 13.90
C ILE A 105 30.53 -11.64 15.09
N GLY A 106 29.74 -10.95 15.92
CA GLY A 106 30.24 -10.30 17.13
C GLY A 106 30.84 -11.30 18.12
N LEU A 107 30.14 -12.41 18.41
CA LEU A 107 30.63 -13.48 19.30
C LEU A 107 31.92 -14.16 18.78
N ILE A 108 31.98 -14.41 17.47
CA ILE A 108 33.17 -14.95 16.81
C ILE A 108 34.34 -13.97 16.96
N GLY A 109 34.10 -12.67 16.76
CA GLY A 109 35.10 -11.63 16.94
C GLY A 109 35.69 -11.60 18.36
N VAL A 110 34.82 -11.71 19.36
CA VAL A 110 35.25 -11.83 20.79
C VAL A 110 36.09 -13.08 21.02
N TRP A 111 35.69 -14.20 20.43
CA TRP A 111 36.45 -15.46 20.56
C TRP A 111 37.86 -15.38 19.95
N TYR A 112 38.03 -14.59 18.86
CA TYR A 112 39.36 -14.34 18.30
C TYR A 112 40.15 -13.25 19.03
N GLY A 113 39.66 -12.74 20.17
CA GLY A 113 40.35 -11.74 20.99
C GLY A 113 40.10 -10.29 20.63
N PHE A 114 39.14 -10.01 19.74
CA PHE A 114 38.70 -8.66 19.46
C PHE A 114 37.68 -8.20 20.52
N GLU A 115 38.19 -7.71 21.68
CA GLU A 115 37.37 -7.33 22.84
C GLU A 115 36.22 -6.32 22.52
N ARG A 116 36.38 -5.53 21.49
CA ARG A 116 35.38 -4.54 21.06
C ARG A 116 34.42 -5.04 19.96
N ALA A 117 34.56 -6.30 19.52
CA ALA A 117 33.71 -6.88 18.48
C ALA A 117 32.25 -6.96 18.92
N ASP A 118 31.98 -7.27 20.18
CA ASP A 118 30.62 -7.29 20.77
C ASP A 118 29.98 -5.89 20.69
N THR A 119 30.70 -4.86 21.09
CA THR A 119 30.20 -3.49 21.03
C THR A 119 29.93 -3.02 19.59
N ALA A 120 30.82 -3.38 18.65
CA ALA A 120 30.62 -3.08 17.23
C ALA A 120 29.41 -3.82 16.67
N ALA A 121 29.22 -5.09 17.04
CA ALA A 121 28.05 -5.88 16.67
C ALA A 121 26.75 -5.26 17.25
N ALA A 122 26.77 -4.80 18.52
CA ALA A 122 25.64 -4.13 19.14
C ALA A 122 25.23 -2.85 18.39
N PHE A 123 26.19 -2.04 17.97
CA PHE A 123 25.91 -0.87 17.11
C PHE A 123 25.30 -1.27 15.77
N ALA A 124 25.84 -2.29 15.11
CA ALA A 124 25.34 -2.78 13.83
C ALA A 124 23.90 -3.31 13.93
N ILE A 125 23.63 -4.09 15.00
CA ILE A 125 22.29 -4.63 15.29
C ILE A 125 21.32 -3.49 15.58
N ALA A 126 21.68 -2.54 16.43
CA ALA A 126 20.82 -1.41 16.78
C ALA A 126 20.52 -0.54 15.55
N ALA A 127 21.52 -0.25 14.70
CA ALA A 127 21.32 0.47 13.45
C ALA A 127 20.38 -0.28 12.50
N TYR A 128 20.57 -1.59 12.37
CA TYR A 128 19.72 -2.44 11.53
C TYR A 128 18.28 -2.51 12.07
N THR A 129 18.10 -2.68 13.39
CA THR A 129 16.78 -2.69 14.03
C THR A 129 16.07 -1.35 13.86
N ALA A 130 16.77 -0.24 14.07
CA ALA A 130 16.23 1.12 13.85
C ALA A 130 15.82 1.34 12.38
N PHE A 131 16.62 0.88 11.43
CA PHE A 131 16.30 0.97 10.01
C PHE A 131 15.08 0.11 9.65
N SER A 132 14.98 -1.11 10.18
CA SER A 132 13.83 -1.99 9.96
C SER A 132 12.56 -1.41 10.58
N ALA A 133 12.65 -0.88 11.81
CA ALA A 133 11.57 -0.18 12.48
C ALA A 133 11.11 1.06 11.68
N TYR A 134 12.05 1.85 11.13
CA TYR A 134 11.71 2.99 10.29
C TYR A 134 10.94 2.59 9.02
N ARG A 135 11.37 1.51 8.35
CA ARG A 135 10.65 1.00 7.16
C ARG A 135 9.25 0.51 7.51
N LEU A 136 9.11 -0.17 8.65
CA LEU A 136 7.81 -0.63 9.14
C LEU A 136 6.92 0.57 9.50
N ALA A 137 7.44 1.54 10.27
CA ALA A 137 6.73 2.78 10.61
C ALA A 137 6.18 3.48 9.39
N ARG A 138 7.01 3.67 8.35
CA ARG A 138 6.61 4.34 7.12
C ARG A 138 5.47 3.61 6.43
N ARG A 139 5.57 2.29 6.27
CA ARG A 139 4.49 1.46 5.67
C ARG A 139 3.18 1.56 6.47
N VAL A 140 3.27 1.48 7.79
CA VAL A 140 2.11 1.60 8.68
C VAL A 140 1.46 2.98 8.59
N LEU A 141 2.28 4.05 8.58
CA LEU A 141 1.79 5.40 8.41
C LEU A 141 1.12 5.61 7.04
N ASP A 142 1.71 5.07 5.96
CA ASP A 142 1.11 5.11 4.63
C ASP A 142 -0.28 4.44 4.63
N THR A 143 -0.43 3.30 5.31
CA THR A 143 -1.71 2.60 5.46
C THR A 143 -2.72 3.41 6.28
N LEU A 144 -2.29 4.03 7.39
CA LEU A 144 -3.16 4.84 8.25
C LEU A 144 -3.62 6.14 7.57
N MET A 145 -2.76 6.72 6.72
CA MET A 145 -3.05 7.93 5.95
C MET A 145 -3.79 7.65 4.63
N ASP A 146 -4.26 6.42 4.41
CA ASP A 146 -4.95 6.03 3.19
C ASP A 146 -4.11 6.29 1.91
N THR A 147 -2.79 6.12 1.99
CA THR A 147 -1.89 6.32 0.85
C THR A 147 -2.21 5.31 -0.25
N ALA A 148 -2.40 5.79 -1.46
CA ALA A 148 -2.70 4.94 -2.61
C ALA A 148 -1.55 3.95 -2.88
N PRO A 149 -1.84 2.67 -3.16
CA PRO A 149 -0.82 1.71 -3.53
C PRO A 149 -0.05 2.17 -4.78
N GLU A 150 1.25 1.92 -4.81
CA GLU A 150 2.14 2.39 -5.87
C GLU A 150 1.71 1.85 -7.24
N GLY A 151 1.57 2.76 -8.22
CA GLY A 151 1.19 2.43 -9.60
C GLY A 151 -0.30 2.13 -9.82
N VAL A 152 -1.09 1.86 -8.79
CA VAL A 152 -2.52 1.51 -8.94
C VAL A 152 -3.32 2.68 -9.50
N SER A 153 -3.10 3.89 -8.99
CA SER A 153 -3.82 5.08 -9.46
C SER A 153 -3.62 5.36 -10.95
N GLU A 154 -2.40 5.24 -11.44
CA GLU A 154 -2.06 5.43 -12.85
C GLU A 154 -2.72 4.37 -13.73
N LYS A 155 -2.58 3.11 -13.35
CA LYS A 155 -3.17 1.97 -14.03
C LYS A 155 -4.70 2.11 -14.17
N LEU A 156 -5.38 2.42 -13.08
CA LEU A 156 -6.84 2.59 -13.08
C LEU A 156 -7.28 3.80 -13.91
N ARG A 157 -6.52 4.90 -13.88
CA ARG A 157 -6.79 6.09 -14.69
C ARG A 157 -6.64 5.81 -16.19
N GLU A 158 -5.62 5.07 -16.60
CA GLU A 158 -5.43 4.67 -18.00
C GLU A 158 -6.56 3.75 -18.47
N VAL A 159 -6.93 2.77 -17.67
CA VAL A 159 -8.07 1.88 -17.96
C VAL A 159 -9.35 2.67 -18.13
N ALA A 160 -9.62 3.64 -17.24
CA ALA A 160 -10.82 4.45 -17.31
C ALA A 160 -10.87 5.30 -18.59
N ARG A 161 -9.74 5.87 -19.02
CA ARG A 161 -9.66 6.64 -20.27
C ARG A 161 -9.88 5.79 -21.51
N GLY A 162 -9.60 4.49 -21.45
CA GLY A 162 -9.82 3.55 -22.54
C GLY A 162 -11.27 3.09 -22.71
N VAL A 163 -12.19 3.42 -21.79
CA VAL A 163 -13.57 2.98 -21.88
C VAL A 163 -14.37 3.88 -22.83
N PRO A 164 -15.02 3.32 -23.86
CA PRO A 164 -15.82 4.09 -24.81
C PRO A 164 -16.93 4.89 -24.12
N GLY A 165 -17.01 6.19 -24.42
CA GLY A 165 -17.99 7.11 -23.82
C GLY A 165 -17.48 7.88 -22.59
N VAL A 166 -16.31 7.55 -22.08
CA VAL A 166 -15.60 8.38 -21.11
C VAL A 166 -14.86 9.49 -21.83
N VAL A 167 -15.25 10.74 -21.59
CA VAL A 167 -14.60 11.93 -22.17
C VAL A 167 -13.33 12.27 -21.41
N GLY A 168 -13.32 12.06 -20.09
CA GLY A 168 -12.17 12.33 -19.25
C GLY A 168 -12.33 11.78 -17.85
N VAL A 169 -11.22 11.73 -17.13
CA VAL A 169 -11.18 11.36 -15.70
C VAL A 169 -10.89 12.64 -14.92
N ASN A 170 -11.86 13.10 -14.13
CA ASN A 170 -11.77 14.34 -13.37
C ASN A 170 -10.91 14.17 -12.12
N TRP A 171 -11.18 13.08 -11.40
CA TRP A 171 -10.45 12.72 -10.19
C TRP A 171 -10.52 11.21 -9.95
N LEU A 172 -9.54 10.69 -9.24
CA LEU A 172 -9.49 9.30 -8.79
C LEU A 172 -8.88 9.31 -7.39
N ARG A 173 -9.55 8.67 -6.45
CA ARG A 173 -9.10 8.46 -5.09
C ARG A 173 -9.16 6.98 -4.80
N VAL A 174 -8.06 6.41 -4.37
CA VAL A 174 -7.97 5.00 -4.00
C VAL A 174 -7.20 4.84 -2.70
N ARG A 175 -7.58 3.84 -1.93
CA ARG A 175 -6.93 3.50 -0.66
C ARG A 175 -6.93 1.98 -0.45
N PRO A 176 -5.96 1.43 0.27
CA PRO A 176 -6.00 0.04 0.70
C PRO A 176 -7.01 -0.13 1.84
N ALA A 177 -7.77 -1.21 1.81
CA ALA A 177 -8.63 -1.61 2.93
C ALA A 177 -8.85 -3.12 2.91
N GLY A 178 -8.43 -3.83 3.96
CA GLY A 178 -8.64 -5.27 4.12
C GLY A 178 -8.05 -6.13 3.00
N GLY A 179 -6.87 -5.77 2.49
CA GLY A 179 -6.21 -6.48 1.38
C GLY A 179 -6.84 -6.22 -0.01
N ARG A 180 -7.78 -5.28 -0.10
CA ARG A 180 -8.43 -4.83 -1.35
C ARG A 180 -8.17 -3.35 -1.57
N VAL A 181 -8.49 -2.88 -2.77
CA VAL A 181 -8.46 -1.46 -3.12
C VAL A 181 -9.88 -0.92 -3.13
N HIS A 182 -10.16 0.04 -2.25
CA HIS A 182 -11.39 0.81 -2.28
C HIS A 182 -11.13 2.17 -2.90
N GLY A 183 -12.09 2.69 -3.64
CA GLY A 183 -11.89 3.99 -4.26
C GLY A 183 -13.14 4.60 -4.85
N GLU A 184 -12.92 5.79 -5.33
CA GLU A 184 -13.93 6.60 -6.02
C GLU A 184 -13.29 7.18 -7.29
N ILE A 185 -14.03 7.18 -8.38
CA ILE A 185 -13.62 7.80 -9.64
C ILE A 185 -14.71 8.74 -10.17
N GLY A 186 -14.32 9.94 -10.50
CA GLY A 186 -15.16 10.89 -11.23
C GLY A 186 -14.79 10.92 -12.69
N ILE A 187 -15.73 10.59 -13.56
CA ILE A 187 -15.57 10.63 -15.00
C ILE A 187 -16.44 11.71 -15.63
N SER A 188 -15.98 12.28 -16.73
CA SER A 188 -16.78 13.14 -17.59
C SER A 188 -17.42 12.30 -18.70
N VAL A 189 -18.71 12.54 -18.94
CA VAL A 189 -19.48 11.96 -20.05
C VAL A 189 -20.19 13.08 -20.82
N SER A 190 -20.57 12.84 -22.07
CA SER A 190 -21.33 13.85 -22.80
C SER A 190 -22.67 14.12 -22.12
N ARG A 191 -23.02 15.40 -21.96
CA ARG A 191 -24.29 15.84 -21.37
C ARG A 191 -25.53 15.54 -22.22
N THR A 192 -25.30 15.11 -23.47
CA THR A 192 -26.40 14.75 -24.44
C THR A 192 -26.77 13.28 -24.35
N LEU A 193 -25.98 12.46 -23.57
CA LEU A 193 -26.25 11.03 -23.43
C LEU A 193 -27.51 10.75 -22.63
N PRO A 194 -28.36 9.81 -23.09
CA PRO A 194 -29.45 9.29 -22.28
C PRO A 194 -28.95 8.59 -21.03
N LEU A 195 -29.75 8.57 -19.97
CA LEU A 195 -29.36 8.01 -18.67
C LEU A 195 -28.97 6.53 -18.75
N ASP A 196 -29.67 5.73 -19.56
CA ASP A 196 -29.37 4.33 -19.79
C ASP A 196 -27.97 4.11 -20.39
N ARG A 197 -27.54 4.99 -21.28
CA ARG A 197 -26.18 4.97 -21.83
C ARG A 197 -25.12 5.30 -20.78
N VAL A 198 -25.41 6.29 -19.93
CA VAL A 198 -24.49 6.62 -18.80
C VAL A 198 -24.37 5.43 -17.83
N VAL A 199 -25.49 4.75 -17.55
CA VAL A 199 -25.48 3.53 -16.70
C VAL A 199 -24.65 2.41 -17.36
N ALA A 200 -24.79 2.21 -18.68
CA ALA A 200 -24.00 1.24 -19.42
C ALA A 200 -22.50 1.56 -19.40
N ILE A 201 -22.11 2.81 -19.58
CA ILE A 201 -20.70 3.25 -19.49
C ILE A 201 -20.16 2.98 -18.09
N LYS A 202 -20.90 3.31 -17.03
CA LYS A 202 -20.49 3.03 -15.65
C LYS A 202 -20.32 1.54 -15.40
N ALA A 203 -21.20 0.68 -15.91
CA ALA A 203 -21.09 -0.77 -15.79
C ALA A 203 -19.84 -1.31 -16.49
N GLN A 204 -19.59 -0.89 -17.75
CA GLN A 204 -18.39 -1.26 -18.50
C GLN A 204 -17.11 -0.80 -17.80
N LEU A 205 -17.11 0.42 -17.29
CA LEU A 205 -15.98 0.95 -16.52
C LEU A 205 -15.74 0.13 -15.25
N GLY A 206 -16.79 -0.20 -14.50
CA GLY A 206 -16.70 -1.01 -13.29
C GLY A 206 -16.07 -2.39 -13.57
N GLU A 207 -16.50 -3.06 -14.64
CA GLU A 207 -15.90 -4.34 -15.06
C GLU A 207 -14.45 -4.18 -15.49
N ALA A 208 -14.09 -3.12 -16.21
CA ALA A 208 -12.73 -2.86 -16.64
C ALA A 208 -11.79 -2.60 -15.46
N LEU A 209 -12.24 -1.79 -14.48
CA LEU A 209 -11.49 -1.50 -13.26
C LEU A 209 -11.30 -2.76 -12.40
N LEU A 210 -12.34 -3.59 -12.25
CA LEU A 210 -12.27 -4.85 -11.51
C LEU A 210 -11.32 -5.87 -12.16
N LYS A 211 -11.26 -5.90 -13.51
CA LYS A 211 -10.29 -6.74 -14.24
C LYS A 211 -8.87 -6.21 -14.10
N ALA A 212 -8.70 -4.90 -14.07
CA ALA A 212 -7.39 -4.29 -13.92
C ALA A 212 -6.81 -4.49 -12.52
N GLU A 213 -7.65 -4.40 -11.49
CA GLU A 213 -7.24 -4.58 -10.10
C GLU A 213 -8.19 -5.53 -9.39
N HIS A 214 -7.71 -6.74 -9.09
CA HIS A 214 -8.55 -7.80 -8.50
C HIS A 214 -9.09 -7.40 -7.12
N GLY A 215 -10.41 -7.49 -6.96
CA GLY A 215 -11.08 -7.13 -5.72
C GLY A 215 -11.20 -5.63 -5.48
N ALA A 216 -10.94 -4.78 -6.48
CA ALA A 216 -11.16 -3.35 -6.36
C ALA A 216 -12.66 -3.03 -6.26
N GLU A 217 -13.02 -2.25 -5.24
CA GLU A 217 -14.38 -1.72 -5.05
C GLU A 217 -14.34 -0.22 -5.31
N ILE A 218 -14.77 0.19 -6.52
CA ILE A 218 -14.67 1.58 -6.95
C ILE A 218 -16.05 2.15 -7.26
N THR A 219 -16.42 3.18 -6.52
CA THR A 219 -17.63 3.97 -6.78
C THR A 219 -17.39 4.92 -7.96
N ILE A 220 -18.28 4.87 -8.96
CA ILE A 220 -18.16 5.67 -10.19
C ILE A 220 -19.19 6.79 -10.19
N THR A 221 -18.71 8.03 -10.24
CA THR A 221 -19.51 9.24 -10.44
C THR A 221 -19.32 9.72 -11.87
N ALA A 222 -20.40 10.09 -12.54
CA ALA A 222 -20.35 10.59 -13.90
C ALA A 222 -20.88 12.05 -13.94
N ASP A 223 -20.04 12.96 -14.40
CA ASP A 223 -20.34 14.38 -14.54
C ASP A 223 -20.62 14.70 -15.99
N PRO A 224 -21.80 15.31 -16.32
CA PRO A 224 -22.13 15.67 -17.69
C PRO A 224 -21.32 16.91 -18.14
N VAL A 225 -20.61 16.79 -19.26
CA VAL A 225 -19.83 17.89 -19.85
C VAL A 225 -20.24 18.15 -21.28
N GLN A 226 -20.03 19.38 -21.71
CA GLN A 226 -20.18 19.75 -23.13
C GLN A 226 -19.01 19.15 -23.91
N VAL A 227 -19.31 18.55 -25.06
CA VAL A 227 -18.32 18.06 -26.01
C VAL A 227 -18.43 18.80 -27.34
N ASP A 228 -17.34 18.84 -28.10
CA ASP A 228 -17.28 19.66 -29.34
C ASP A 228 -18.13 19.09 -30.45
N ASP A 229 -18.47 17.81 -30.42
CA ASP A 229 -19.29 17.12 -31.44
C ASP A 229 -20.81 17.21 -31.18
N GLU A 230 -21.24 18.01 -30.22
CA GLU A 230 -22.68 18.25 -30.00
C GLU A 230 -23.33 18.88 -31.20
N THR A 231 -24.39 18.23 -31.67
CA THR A 231 -25.21 18.76 -32.78
C THR A 231 -25.96 20.02 -32.35
N ALA A 232 -26.32 20.87 -33.35
CA ALA A 232 -27.12 22.09 -33.10
C ALA A 232 -28.48 21.70 -32.46
N LEU A 233 -29.07 20.57 -32.86
CA LEU A 233 -30.31 20.08 -32.31
C LEU A 233 -30.17 19.74 -30.80
N GLU A 234 -29.14 19.02 -30.42
CA GLU A 234 -28.88 18.66 -29.01
C GLU A 234 -28.67 19.90 -28.14
N ARG A 235 -27.94 20.92 -28.67
CA ARG A 235 -27.75 22.19 -27.95
C ARG A 235 -29.07 22.93 -27.73
N VAL A 236 -29.90 22.98 -28.75
CA VAL A 236 -31.24 23.65 -28.67
C VAL A 236 -32.12 22.93 -27.65
N LEU A 237 -32.18 21.60 -27.69
CA LEU A 237 -32.97 20.82 -26.74
C LEU A 237 -32.49 20.99 -25.31
N LEU A 238 -31.18 21.00 -25.07
CA LEU A 238 -30.58 21.24 -23.73
C LEU A 238 -30.88 22.65 -23.21
N ILE A 239 -30.79 23.67 -24.06
CA ILE A 239 -31.14 25.07 -23.70
C ILE A 239 -32.61 25.18 -23.36
N ALA A 240 -33.49 24.60 -24.20
CA ALA A 240 -34.93 24.57 -23.95
C ALA A 240 -35.26 23.89 -22.62
N LEU A 241 -34.64 22.74 -22.32
CA LEU A 241 -34.81 22.03 -21.06
C LEU A 241 -34.36 22.89 -19.86
N LYS A 242 -33.21 23.54 -19.96
CA LYS A 242 -32.66 24.43 -18.92
C LYS A 242 -33.58 25.62 -18.64
N LEU A 243 -34.17 26.18 -19.68
CA LEU A 243 -35.11 27.30 -19.60
C LEU A 243 -36.54 26.88 -19.31
N LYS A 244 -36.81 25.55 -19.17
CA LYS A 244 -38.12 24.95 -18.97
C LYS A 244 -39.12 25.36 -20.09
N ILE A 245 -38.65 25.52 -21.33
CA ILE A 245 -39.44 25.81 -22.47
C ILE A 245 -39.88 24.51 -23.14
N PRO A 246 -41.19 24.21 -23.25
CA PRO A 246 -41.66 23.04 -23.97
C PRO A 246 -41.36 23.22 -25.46
N VAL A 247 -40.60 22.32 -26.04
CA VAL A 247 -40.20 22.36 -27.44
C VAL A 247 -40.75 21.14 -28.15
N HIS A 248 -41.45 21.38 -29.28
CA HIS A 248 -42.00 20.34 -30.14
C HIS A 248 -41.48 20.52 -31.55
N HIS A 249 -41.05 19.45 -32.21
CA HIS A 249 -40.64 19.44 -33.61
C HIS A 249 -39.51 20.43 -33.97
N VAL A 250 -38.37 20.28 -33.32
CA VAL A 250 -37.17 21.08 -33.68
C VAL A 250 -36.56 20.52 -34.95
N THR A 251 -36.45 21.37 -35.95
CA THR A 251 -35.80 21.07 -37.23
C THR A 251 -34.60 22.00 -37.40
N VAL A 252 -33.43 21.42 -37.66
CA VAL A 252 -32.19 22.16 -37.91
C VAL A 252 -31.93 22.13 -39.41
N HIS A 253 -31.90 23.28 -40.05
CA HIS A 253 -31.53 23.41 -41.45
C HIS A 253 -30.11 23.98 -41.53
N SER A 254 -29.22 23.29 -42.25
CA SER A 254 -27.94 23.86 -42.65
C SER A 254 -28.16 24.80 -43.81
N ILE A 255 -27.96 26.09 -43.56
CA ILE A 255 -27.90 27.09 -44.62
C ILE A 255 -26.46 27.07 -45.09
N GLY A 256 -26.23 26.53 -46.30
CA GLY A 256 -24.91 26.49 -46.89
C GLY A 256 -24.29 27.89 -46.98
N ASP A 257 -23.01 27.98 -46.64
CA ASP A 257 -22.21 29.19 -46.85
C ASP A 257 -22.27 29.59 -48.33
N LYS A 258 -22.66 30.84 -48.58
CA LYS A 258 -22.49 31.50 -49.85
C LYS A 258 -21.09 32.10 -49.95
#